data_4cef07470f2cb6457d68056252d0327c
#
_entry.id   4cef07470f2cb6457d68056252d0327c
#
_cell.length_a   1.000
_cell.length_b   1.000
_cell.length_c   1.000
_cell.angle_alpha   90.00
_cell.angle_beta   90.00
_cell.angle_gamma   90.00
#
_symmetry.space_group_name_H-M   'P 1'
#
loop_
_entity.id
_entity.type
_entity.pdbx_description
1 polymer ?
#
loop_
_entity_poly.entity_id
_entity_poly.type
_entity_poly.pdbx_seq_one_letter_code
_entity_poly.pdbx_strand_id
1 'polypeptide(L)'
;YPKTGSNLPCFGMDLMGFFEKKIIIVFDFQHPREKYPFSVDGLPKHEGDYRFFEPGNHFSENIYIAKCTASEVDDHLEMFTTYLTKYKDMIELEKPTGNDTSQYKDFDTYMTKLDPVAGYLAGKFGKEESESLVNDFLFTYG
;
A
#
# COMPACT_ATOMS: atom_id res chain seq x y z
N TYR A 1 -0.04 -9.49 2.42
CA TYR A 1 1.36 -9.95 2.58
C TYR A 1 1.53 -11.38 2.06
N PRO A 2 2.67 -11.70 1.41
CA PRO A 2 3.00 -13.07 1.05
C PRO A 2 3.18 -13.94 2.29
N LYS A 3 2.54 -15.11 2.33
CA LYS A 3 2.61 -16.03 3.48
C LYS A 3 3.90 -16.85 3.57
N THR A 4 4.65 -16.94 2.49
CA THR A 4 5.89 -17.70 2.40
C THR A 4 6.98 -16.81 1.85
N GLY A 5 8.20 -16.96 2.35
CA GLY A 5 9.33 -16.15 1.91
C GLY A 5 9.42 -16.09 0.39
N SER A 6 9.08 -14.96 -0.16
CA SER A 6 9.11 -14.65 -1.57
C SER A 6 9.66 -13.23 -1.74
N ASN A 7 9.98 -12.85 -2.96
CA ASN A 7 10.35 -11.47 -3.27
C ASN A 7 9.16 -10.63 -3.74
N LEU A 8 7.95 -11.11 -3.52
CA LEU A 8 6.73 -10.39 -3.89
C LEU A 8 6.61 -9.08 -3.10
N PRO A 9 6.17 -8.00 -3.74
CA PRO A 9 5.75 -6.80 -3.03
C PRO A 9 4.45 -7.05 -2.28
N CYS A 10 4.13 -6.19 -1.35
CA CYS A 10 2.79 -6.09 -0.78
C CYS A 10 1.91 -5.28 -1.72
N PHE A 11 0.65 -5.66 -1.88
CA PHE A 11 -0.32 -4.81 -2.57
C PHE A 11 -0.94 -3.84 -1.56
N GLY A 12 -0.71 -2.55 -1.79
CA GLY A 12 -1.27 -1.45 -1.00
C GLY A 12 -2.48 -0.83 -1.69
N MET A 13 -3.52 -0.57 -0.93
CA MET A 13 -4.70 0.16 -1.38
C MET A 13 -5.16 1.10 -0.27
N ASP A 14 -5.29 2.39 -0.60
CA ASP A 14 -5.84 3.39 0.29
C ASP A 14 -7.01 4.11 -0.38
N LEU A 15 -8.10 4.26 0.35
CA LEU A 15 -9.22 5.11 0.00
C LEU A 15 -9.47 6.08 1.15
N MET A 16 -8.98 7.30 1.01
CA MET A 16 -9.04 8.31 2.05
C MET A 16 -10.11 9.35 1.73
N GLY A 17 -11.18 9.38 2.51
CA GLY A 17 -12.25 10.37 2.40
C GLY A 17 -11.98 11.63 3.23
N PHE A 18 -12.02 12.79 2.60
CA PHE A 18 -11.89 14.09 3.25
C PHE A 18 -13.17 14.92 3.07
N PHE A 19 -13.92 15.12 4.15
CA PHE A 19 -15.05 16.06 4.22
C PHE A 19 -16.03 15.98 3.03
N GLU A 20 -16.66 14.82 2.80
CA GLU A 20 -17.74 14.56 1.83
C GLU A 20 -17.47 14.92 0.35
N LYS A 21 -16.41 15.67 0.06
CA LYS A 21 -16.18 16.25 -1.27
C LYS A 21 -14.91 15.77 -1.96
N LYS A 22 -14.03 15.07 -1.25
CA LYS A 22 -12.74 14.67 -1.80
C LYS A 22 -12.34 13.31 -1.31
N ILE A 23 -12.05 12.42 -2.26
CA ILE A 23 -11.49 11.11 -1.99
C ILE A 23 -10.12 11.05 -2.66
N ILE A 24 -9.13 10.56 -1.93
CA ILE A 24 -7.83 10.19 -2.47
C ILE A 24 -7.81 8.69 -2.57
N ILE A 25 -7.51 8.19 -3.76
CA ILE A 25 -7.36 6.77 -4.08
C ILE A 25 -5.89 6.51 -4.36
N VAL A 26 -5.33 5.48 -3.72
CA VAL A 26 -3.95 5.04 -3.97
C VAL A 26 -3.94 3.54 -4.21
N PHE A 27 -3.27 3.11 -5.28
CA PHE A 27 -2.92 1.71 -5.52
C PHE A 27 -1.42 1.61 -5.74
N ASP A 28 -0.77 0.66 -5.10
CA ASP A 28 0.67 0.46 -5.27
C ASP A 28 1.11 -0.98 -4.97
N PHE A 29 2.30 -1.31 -5.44
CA PHE A 29 3.05 -2.49 -5.05
C PHE A 29 4.21 -2.06 -4.17
N GLN A 30 4.10 -2.32 -2.87
CA GLN A 30 5.07 -1.86 -1.89
C GLN A 30 6.09 -2.95 -1.60
N HIS A 31 7.36 -2.68 -1.96
CA HIS A 31 8.43 -3.64 -1.70
C HIS A 31 8.90 -3.55 -0.24
N PRO A 32 9.08 -4.69 0.46
CA PRO A 32 9.51 -4.67 1.86
C PRO A 32 10.92 -4.11 2.06
N ARG A 33 11.76 -4.12 1.03
CA ARG A 33 13.09 -3.50 1.10
C ARG A 33 13.00 -2.03 0.73
N GLU A 34 13.36 -1.16 1.67
CA GLU A 34 13.54 0.26 1.39
C GLU A 34 14.52 0.47 0.23
N LYS A 35 14.26 1.47 -0.59
CA LYS A 35 15.10 1.83 -1.74
C LYS A 35 15.30 0.70 -2.77
N TYR A 36 14.35 -0.19 -2.86
CA TYR A 36 14.32 -1.17 -3.94
C TYR A 36 13.48 -0.63 -5.10
N PRO A 37 14.11 0.00 -6.09
CA PRO A 37 13.37 0.53 -7.24
C PRO A 37 12.84 -0.63 -8.07
N PHE A 38 11.55 -0.65 -8.32
CA PHE A 38 10.96 -1.59 -9.24
C PHE A 38 9.77 -0.98 -9.97
N SER A 39 9.51 -1.49 -11.16
CA SER A 39 8.33 -1.16 -11.93
C SER A 39 7.64 -2.43 -12.43
N VAL A 40 6.36 -2.32 -12.67
CA VAL A 40 5.54 -3.41 -13.21
C VAL A 40 5.20 -3.10 -14.65
N ASP A 41 5.55 -4.03 -15.54
CA ASP A 41 5.31 -3.87 -16.97
C ASP A 41 3.81 -3.74 -17.28
N GLY A 42 3.50 -2.80 -18.15
CA GLY A 42 2.13 -2.53 -18.60
C GLY A 42 1.32 -1.65 -17.66
N LEU A 43 1.91 -1.14 -16.59
CA LEU A 43 1.29 -0.09 -15.77
C LEU A 43 1.91 1.29 -16.08
N PRO A 44 1.12 2.37 -15.96
CA PRO A 44 1.65 3.71 -16.15
C PRO A 44 2.69 4.04 -15.06
N LYS A 45 3.72 4.77 -15.45
CA LYS A 45 4.63 5.36 -14.47
C LYS A 45 3.96 6.56 -13.82
N HIS A 46 4.21 6.71 -12.52
CA HIS A 46 3.72 7.86 -11.80
C HIS A 46 4.42 9.14 -12.26
N GLU A 47 3.62 10.15 -12.59
CA GLU A 47 4.08 11.48 -12.91
C GLU A 47 3.57 12.44 -11.83
N GLY A 48 4.45 13.04 -11.08
CA GLY A 48 4.11 14.03 -10.07
C GLY A 48 4.90 13.90 -8.78
N ASP A 49 4.82 14.93 -7.99
CA ASP A 49 5.54 15.07 -6.73
C ASP A 49 4.51 14.99 -5.58
N TYR A 50 4.50 13.85 -4.89
CA TYR A 50 3.62 13.67 -3.74
C TYR A 50 4.45 13.48 -2.48
N ARG A 51 4.25 14.36 -1.53
CA ARG A 51 5.02 14.46 -0.29
C ARG A 51 5.10 13.17 0.54
N PHE A 52 4.16 12.25 0.35
CA PHE A 52 4.05 11.02 1.15
C PHE A 52 4.46 9.76 0.39
N PHE A 53 4.60 9.84 -0.93
CA PHE A 53 4.84 8.69 -1.78
C PHE A 53 6.01 9.02 -2.70
N GLU A 54 7.20 8.59 -2.29
CA GLU A 54 8.41 8.73 -3.10
C GLU A 54 8.75 7.38 -3.73
N PRO A 55 8.71 7.25 -5.06
CA PRO A 55 9.19 6.06 -5.74
C PRO A 55 10.61 5.69 -5.28
N GLY A 56 10.84 4.40 -5.02
CA GLY A 56 12.12 3.92 -4.51
C GLY A 56 12.28 3.99 -2.98
N ASN A 57 11.21 4.35 -2.26
CA ASN A 57 11.17 4.34 -0.80
C ASN A 57 10.06 3.41 -0.32
N HIS A 58 10.16 2.11 -0.60
CA HIS A 58 9.15 1.07 -0.54
C HIS A 58 8.10 1.12 -1.66
N PHE A 59 7.84 2.27 -2.25
CA PHE A 59 6.82 2.46 -3.29
C PHE A 59 7.37 2.13 -4.68
N SER A 60 6.50 1.61 -5.55
CA SER A 60 6.88 1.35 -6.95
C SER A 60 6.89 2.62 -7.80
N GLU A 61 7.53 2.54 -8.95
CA GLU A 61 7.43 3.59 -9.96
C GLU A 61 6.03 3.73 -10.58
N ASN A 62 5.13 2.78 -10.31
CA ASN A 62 3.79 2.70 -10.86
C ASN A 62 2.72 3.09 -9.83
N ILE A 63 3.07 3.76 -8.75
CA ILE A 63 2.07 4.19 -7.78
C ILE A 63 0.97 5.01 -8.46
N TYR A 64 -0.28 4.58 -8.32
CA TYR A 64 -1.45 5.28 -8.84
C TYR A 64 -2.05 6.14 -7.75
N ILE A 65 -2.17 7.43 -8.00
CA ILE A 65 -2.79 8.37 -7.07
C ILE A 65 -3.84 9.19 -7.82
N ALA A 66 -5.08 9.10 -7.37
CA ALA A 66 -6.19 9.87 -7.93
C ALA A 66 -6.88 10.70 -6.84
N LYS A 67 -7.40 11.85 -7.25
CA LYS A 67 -8.25 12.71 -6.41
C LYS A 67 -9.58 12.84 -7.11
N CYS A 68 -10.65 12.38 -6.46
CA CYS A 68 -11.99 12.37 -7.01
C CYS A 68 -13.05 12.75 -5.97
N THR A 69 -14.25 12.94 -6.41
CA THR A 69 -15.46 13.02 -5.57
C THR A 69 -16.06 11.63 -5.37
N ALA A 70 -17.00 11.49 -4.46
CA ALA A 70 -17.67 10.21 -4.22
C ALA A 70 -18.42 9.67 -5.47
N SER A 71 -18.93 10.56 -6.32
CA SER A 71 -19.62 10.17 -7.57
C SER A 71 -18.66 9.70 -8.68
N GLU A 72 -17.38 9.98 -8.55
CA GLU A 72 -16.34 9.62 -9.54
C GLU A 72 -15.53 8.40 -9.13
N VAL A 73 -15.77 7.82 -7.96
CA VAL A 73 -15.00 6.65 -7.46
C VAL A 73 -15.06 5.49 -8.43
N ASP A 74 -16.24 5.25 -9.04
CA ASP A 74 -16.43 4.15 -9.98
C ASP A 74 -15.58 4.27 -11.26
N ASP A 75 -15.18 5.48 -11.64
CA ASP A 75 -14.28 5.72 -12.78
C ASP A 75 -12.89 5.11 -12.58
N HIS A 76 -12.53 4.82 -11.33
CA HIS A 76 -11.23 4.22 -10.96
C HIS A 76 -11.27 2.70 -10.80
N LEU A 77 -12.43 2.04 -10.96
CA LEU A 77 -12.58 0.59 -10.81
C LEU A 77 -11.80 -0.21 -11.86
N GLU A 78 -11.70 0.29 -13.07
CA GLU A 78 -10.90 -0.35 -14.12
C GLU A 78 -9.41 -0.37 -13.74
N MET A 79 -8.90 0.73 -13.22
CA MET A 79 -7.52 0.81 -12.75
C MET A 79 -7.27 -0.11 -11.56
N PHE A 80 -8.18 -0.15 -10.59
CA PHE A 80 -8.12 -1.09 -9.48
C PHE A 80 -8.04 -2.55 -9.97
N THR A 81 -8.93 -2.92 -10.90
CA THR A 81 -8.97 -4.26 -11.48
C THR A 81 -7.67 -4.59 -12.21
N THR A 82 -7.08 -3.62 -12.89
CA THR A 82 -5.80 -3.78 -13.58
C THR A 82 -4.67 -4.06 -12.58
N TYR A 83 -4.57 -3.30 -11.49
CA TYR A 83 -3.56 -3.53 -10.44
C TYR A 83 -3.74 -4.89 -9.76
N LEU A 84 -4.97 -5.25 -9.43
CA LEU A 84 -5.29 -6.52 -8.80
C LEU A 84 -4.93 -7.71 -9.71
N THR A 85 -5.22 -7.60 -11.01
CA THR A 85 -4.86 -8.62 -12.01
C THR A 85 -3.35 -8.78 -12.11
N LYS A 86 -2.61 -7.68 -12.19
CA LYS A 86 -1.14 -7.71 -12.19
C LYS A 86 -0.57 -8.37 -10.94
N TYR A 87 -1.14 -8.08 -9.77
CA TYR A 87 -0.71 -8.71 -8.53
C TYR A 87 -0.99 -10.22 -8.50
N LYS A 88 -2.15 -10.63 -9.01
CA LYS A 88 -2.48 -12.05 -9.19
C LYS A 88 -1.45 -12.74 -10.10
N ASP A 89 -1.13 -12.14 -11.23
CA ASP A 89 -0.15 -12.68 -12.17
C ASP A 89 1.24 -12.83 -11.51
N MET A 90 1.65 -11.86 -10.68
CA MET A 90 2.89 -11.96 -9.91
C MET A 90 2.86 -13.15 -8.95
N ILE A 91 1.76 -13.36 -8.22
CA ILE A 91 1.60 -14.48 -7.29
C ILE A 91 1.67 -15.83 -8.02
N GLU A 92 1.07 -15.93 -9.20
CA GLU A 92 1.06 -17.16 -9.99
C GLU A 92 2.45 -17.51 -10.58
N LEU A 93 3.25 -16.50 -10.87
CA LEU A 93 4.60 -16.67 -11.43
C LEU A 93 5.67 -16.89 -10.35
N GLU A 94 5.45 -16.37 -9.16
CA GLU A 94 6.42 -16.44 -8.08
C GLU A 94 6.40 -17.81 -7.40
N LYS A 95 7.60 -18.37 -7.24
CA LYS A 95 7.76 -19.60 -6.47
C LYS A 95 8.19 -19.25 -5.05
N PRO A 96 7.59 -19.89 -4.03
CA PRO A 96 8.07 -19.74 -2.67
C PRO A 96 9.55 -20.10 -2.58
N THR A 97 10.34 -19.17 -2.07
CA THR A 97 11.80 -19.36 -1.96
C THR A 97 12.23 -19.94 -0.63
N GLY A 98 11.31 -20.04 0.34
CA GLY A 98 11.62 -20.41 1.72
C GLY A 98 12.47 -19.36 2.46
N ASN A 99 12.62 -18.17 1.88
CA ASN A 99 13.41 -17.10 2.45
C ASN A 99 12.81 -16.57 3.75
N ASP A 100 13.67 -15.91 4.52
CA ASP A 100 13.28 -15.18 5.70
C ASP A 100 12.20 -14.12 5.36
N THR A 101 11.14 -14.13 6.15
CA THR A 101 10.03 -13.17 6.03
C THR A 101 10.17 -11.97 6.96
N SER A 102 11.26 -11.87 7.69
CA SER A 102 11.53 -10.75 8.63
C SER A 102 11.47 -9.38 7.97
N GLN A 103 11.81 -9.31 6.68
CA GLN A 103 11.71 -8.09 5.89
C GLN A 103 10.31 -7.46 5.90
N TYR A 104 9.25 -8.28 5.98
CA TYR A 104 7.87 -7.77 6.03
C TYR A 104 7.54 -7.18 7.39
N LYS A 105 8.14 -7.70 8.46
CA LYS A 105 8.02 -7.15 9.80
C LYS A 105 8.67 -5.77 9.89
N ASP A 106 9.83 -5.62 9.32
CA ASP A 106 10.53 -4.34 9.26
C ASP A 106 9.73 -3.32 8.44
N PHE A 107 9.13 -3.76 7.33
CA PHE A 107 8.23 -2.96 6.52
C PHE A 107 6.98 -2.54 7.30
N ASP A 108 6.34 -3.44 8.04
CA ASP A 108 5.20 -3.12 8.90
C ASP A 108 5.55 -2.05 9.93
N THR A 109 6.69 -2.21 10.57
CA THR A 109 7.19 -1.22 11.54
C THR A 109 7.41 0.15 10.91
N TYR A 110 7.94 0.18 9.69
CA TYR A 110 8.13 1.40 8.93
C TYR A 110 6.79 2.05 8.57
N MET A 111 5.85 1.29 8.01
CA MET A 111 4.54 1.79 7.61
C MET A 111 3.71 2.27 8.80
N THR A 112 3.74 1.56 9.92
CA THR A 112 3.06 1.99 11.16
C THR A 112 3.55 3.35 11.66
N LYS A 113 4.85 3.65 11.48
CA LYS A 113 5.43 4.94 11.88
C LYS A 113 5.06 6.08 10.95
N LEU A 114 4.90 5.78 9.65
CA LEU A 114 4.59 6.78 8.62
C LEU A 114 3.11 7.06 8.50
N ASP A 115 2.28 6.08 8.77
CA ASP A 115 0.84 6.18 8.53
C ASP A 115 0.19 7.16 9.51
N PRO A 116 -0.42 8.25 9.01
CA PRO A 116 -1.13 9.19 9.85
C PRO A 116 -2.40 8.62 10.47
N VAL A 117 -2.84 7.43 10.05
CA VAL A 117 -4.07 6.80 10.52
C VAL A 117 -4.06 6.54 12.03
N ALA A 118 -2.90 6.17 12.58
CA ALA A 118 -2.75 5.97 14.02
C ALA A 118 -3.06 7.25 14.81
N GLY A 119 -2.57 8.40 14.34
CA GLY A 119 -2.88 9.71 14.93
C GLY A 119 -4.36 10.10 14.79
N TYR A 120 -4.95 9.83 13.62
CA TYR A 120 -6.36 10.07 13.37
C TYR A 120 -7.27 9.21 14.26
N LEU A 121 -6.98 7.93 14.36
CA LEU A 121 -7.72 7.00 15.22
C LEU A 121 -7.56 7.33 16.70
N ALA A 122 -6.37 7.74 17.12
CA ALA A 122 -6.12 8.14 18.52
C ALA A 122 -6.98 9.33 18.95
N GLY A 123 -7.27 10.25 18.03
CA GLY A 123 -8.19 11.36 18.29
C GLY A 123 -9.66 10.92 18.46
N LYS A 124 -10.03 9.74 17.94
CA LYS A 124 -11.42 9.22 18.02
C LYS A 124 -11.63 8.17 19.10
N PHE A 125 -10.67 7.26 19.26
CA PHE A 125 -10.80 6.07 20.09
C PHE A 125 -9.84 6.04 21.29
N GLY A 126 -8.90 6.99 21.34
CA GLY A 126 -7.81 6.98 22.31
C GLY A 126 -6.58 6.22 21.80
N LYS A 127 -5.46 6.41 22.48
CA LYS A 127 -4.17 5.91 22.03
C LYS A 127 -4.08 4.37 22.00
N GLU A 128 -4.49 3.72 23.09
CA GLU A 128 -4.40 2.25 23.23
C GLU A 128 -5.25 1.52 22.18
N GLU A 129 -6.51 1.94 22.01
CA GLU A 129 -7.40 1.36 21.00
C GLU A 129 -6.90 1.61 19.58
N SER A 130 -6.34 2.79 19.33
CA SER A 130 -5.73 3.12 18.05
C SER A 130 -4.53 2.23 17.73
N GLU A 131 -3.63 2.03 18.68
CA GLU A 131 -2.47 1.15 18.52
C GLU A 131 -2.90 -0.30 18.27
N SER A 132 -3.90 -0.80 18.99
CA SER A 132 -4.46 -2.13 18.75
C SER A 132 -5.04 -2.26 17.34
N LEU A 133 -5.88 -1.31 16.90
CA LEU A 133 -6.46 -1.32 15.56
C LEU A 133 -5.40 -1.30 14.45
N VAL A 134 -4.34 -0.52 14.63
CA VAL A 134 -3.24 -0.45 13.65
C VAL A 134 -2.45 -1.74 13.61
N ASN A 135 -2.07 -2.29 14.76
CA ASN A 135 -1.20 -3.46 14.83
C ASN A 135 -1.94 -4.78 14.58
N ASP A 136 -3.20 -4.88 15.00
CA ASP A 136 -3.95 -6.13 14.93
C ASP A 136 -4.76 -6.26 13.63
N PHE A 137 -5.00 -5.15 12.94
CA PHE A 137 -5.84 -5.13 11.74
C PHE A 137 -5.15 -4.60 10.49
N LEU A 138 -4.43 -3.49 10.56
CA LEU A 138 -3.81 -2.89 9.36
C LEU A 138 -2.44 -3.48 9.04
N PHE A 139 -1.57 -3.60 10.03
CA PHE A 139 -0.21 -4.07 9.86
C PHE A 139 0.05 -5.29 10.76
N THR A 140 -0.34 -6.44 10.28
CA THR A 140 -0.45 -7.68 11.08
C THR A 140 0.67 -8.67 10.86
N TYR A 141 1.77 -8.28 10.26
CA TYR A 141 2.88 -9.18 9.94
C TYR A 141 3.85 -9.41 11.12
N GLY A 142 3.61 -8.73 12.22
CA GLY A 142 4.43 -8.83 13.42
C GLY A 142 4.23 -10.07 14.27
#